data_2e5272613b5d27796a238c24e6a95564
#
_entry.id   2e5272613b5d27796a238c24e6a95564
#
_cell.length_a   1.000
_cell.length_b   1.000
_cell.length_c   1.000
_cell.angle_alpha   90.00
_cell.angle_beta   90.00
_cell.angle_gamma   90.00
#
_symmetry.space_group_name_H-M   'P 1'
#
loop_
_entity.id
_entity.type
_entity.pdbx_description
1 polymer ?
#
loop_
_entity_poly.entity_id
_entity_poly.type
_entity_poly.pdbx_seq_one_letter_code
_entity_poly.pdbx_strand_id
1 'polypeptide(L)'
;MKFMIFNGSLKKPDVSNTHAVCELVAAEFKKTGSECRIINLNELEYECGTESYDDDLKPIIADFIKNYDGMILATPIWWGLHTSYAGSIIERFDYIDGWSRDNKYYPNYNKVFGSVVSGGGDGFQAIHGNFLNFATQLGFTIPPRCTVEAKPQGRDNIMKDAELAQEIERFCKQLTVWSALIKGGNPSQFGQHQQVDK
;
A
#
# COMPACT_ATOMS: atom_id res chain seq x y z
N MET A 1 -0.33 7.96 13.43
CA MET A 1 0.30 6.94 12.58
C MET A 1 0.72 7.57 11.26
N LYS A 2 1.62 6.92 10.52
CA LYS A 2 2.08 7.41 9.21
C LYS A 2 1.85 6.33 8.15
N PHE A 3 1.17 6.68 7.09
CA PHE A 3 0.85 5.77 5.99
C PHE A 3 1.43 6.29 4.67
N MET A 4 1.87 5.38 3.80
CA MET A 4 2.30 5.71 2.45
C MET A 4 1.44 4.97 1.44
N ILE A 5 0.90 5.70 0.47
CA ILE A 5 0.15 5.15 -0.66
C ILE A 5 1.06 5.17 -1.89
N PHE A 6 1.35 4.00 -2.44
CA PHE A 6 1.95 3.88 -3.77
C PHE A 6 0.82 3.80 -4.80
N ASN A 7 0.65 4.89 -5.55
CA ASN A 7 -0.41 5.02 -6.55
C ASN A 7 0.11 4.62 -7.92
N GLY A 8 -0.31 3.44 -8.39
CA GLY A 8 0.02 2.86 -9.69
C GLY A 8 -0.89 3.33 -10.83
N SER A 9 -1.57 4.47 -10.72
CA SER A 9 -2.36 5.02 -11.84
C SER A 9 -1.49 5.35 -13.04
N LEU A 10 -1.97 4.96 -14.26
CA LEU A 10 -1.35 5.37 -15.52
C LEU A 10 -1.71 6.81 -15.91
N LYS A 11 -2.79 7.36 -15.34
CA LYS A 11 -3.29 8.70 -15.63
C LYS A 11 -2.71 9.71 -14.65
N LYS A 12 -2.60 10.95 -15.10
CA LYS A 12 -2.24 12.09 -14.25
C LYS A 12 -3.25 12.24 -13.09
N PRO A 13 -2.83 12.79 -11.95
CA PRO A 13 -3.66 12.93 -10.76
C PRO A 13 -5.00 13.61 -10.98
N ASP A 14 -5.04 14.67 -11.77
CA ASP A 14 -6.21 15.51 -12.05
C ASP A 14 -7.36 14.78 -12.79
N VAL A 15 -7.03 13.71 -13.53
CA VAL A 15 -8.02 12.91 -14.31
C VAL A 15 -8.13 11.47 -13.86
N SER A 16 -7.40 11.07 -12.82
CA SER A 16 -7.33 9.68 -12.34
C SER A 16 -8.39 9.38 -11.28
N ASN A 17 -9.22 8.37 -11.54
CA ASN A 17 -10.14 7.83 -10.55
C ASN A 17 -9.37 7.22 -9.35
N THR A 18 -8.30 6.47 -9.61
CA THR A 18 -7.48 5.86 -8.56
C THR A 18 -6.88 6.93 -7.65
N HIS A 19 -6.36 8.02 -8.23
CA HIS A 19 -5.81 9.12 -7.45
C HIS A 19 -6.88 9.80 -6.60
N ALA A 20 -8.10 10.01 -7.13
CA ALA A 20 -9.22 10.55 -6.36
C ALA A 20 -9.53 9.69 -5.11
N VAL A 21 -9.51 8.35 -5.25
CA VAL A 21 -9.68 7.45 -4.11
C VAL A 21 -8.52 7.59 -3.13
N CYS A 22 -7.29 7.70 -3.61
CA CYS A 22 -6.12 7.93 -2.74
C CYS A 22 -6.23 9.24 -1.95
N GLU A 23 -6.76 10.31 -2.55
CA GLU A 23 -7.01 11.58 -1.86
C GLU A 23 -8.09 11.44 -0.77
N LEU A 24 -9.18 10.70 -1.04
CA LEU A 24 -10.20 10.42 -0.03
C LEU A 24 -9.62 9.64 1.15
N VAL A 25 -8.79 8.62 0.87
CA VAL A 25 -8.07 7.84 1.91
C VAL A 25 -7.14 8.74 2.72
N ALA A 26 -6.35 9.59 2.06
CA ALA A 26 -5.44 10.50 2.76
C ALA A 26 -6.19 11.54 3.61
N ALA A 27 -7.30 12.08 3.10
CA ALA A 27 -8.18 12.98 3.84
C ALA A 27 -8.79 12.31 5.08
N GLU A 28 -9.20 11.04 4.96
CA GLU A 28 -9.76 10.29 6.08
C GLU A 28 -8.72 10.01 7.16
N PHE A 29 -7.51 9.62 6.80
CA PHE A 29 -6.40 9.48 7.77
C PHE A 29 -6.14 10.80 8.52
N LYS A 30 -6.18 11.93 7.82
CA LYS A 30 -6.00 13.24 8.46
C LYS A 30 -7.08 13.53 9.50
N LYS A 31 -8.33 13.15 9.28
CA LYS A 31 -9.42 13.29 10.27
C LYS A 31 -9.15 12.49 11.55
N THR A 32 -8.48 11.35 11.43
CA THR A 32 -8.10 10.50 12.58
C THR A 32 -6.76 10.89 13.23
N GLY A 33 -6.15 12.00 12.81
CA GLY A 33 -4.86 12.46 13.34
C GLY A 33 -3.66 11.67 12.82
N SER A 34 -3.82 10.91 11.74
CA SER A 34 -2.74 10.19 11.07
C SER A 34 -2.22 10.99 9.86
N GLU A 35 -0.94 10.82 9.54
CA GLU A 35 -0.33 11.35 8.32
C GLU A 35 -0.46 10.33 7.19
N CYS A 36 -0.70 10.80 5.98
CA CYS A 36 -0.73 9.95 4.80
C CYS A 36 -0.07 10.67 3.61
N ARG A 37 0.93 10.03 2.99
CA ARG A 37 1.63 10.54 1.81
C ARG A 37 1.25 9.70 0.60
N ILE A 38 0.88 10.37 -0.50
CA ILE A 38 0.61 9.73 -1.79
C ILE A 38 1.87 9.87 -2.66
N ILE A 39 2.33 8.76 -3.21
CA ILE A 39 3.41 8.67 -4.18
C ILE A 39 2.79 8.29 -5.52
N ASN A 40 2.79 9.21 -6.47
CA ASN A 40 2.32 8.94 -7.83
C ASN A 40 3.46 8.31 -8.64
N LEU A 41 3.39 7.02 -8.86
CA LEU A 41 4.48 6.27 -9.49
C LEU A 41 4.74 6.70 -10.95
N ASN A 42 3.71 7.21 -11.63
CA ASN A 42 3.83 7.74 -13.00
C ASN A 42 4.50 9.13 -13.09
N GLU A 43 4.86 9.73 -11.97
CA GLU A 43 5.59 11.01 -11.89
C GLU A 43 7.07 10.82 -11.53
N LEU A 44 7.51 9.56 -11.34
CA LEU A 44 8.87 9.22 -10.95
C LEU A 44 9.66 8.61 -12.13
N GLU A 45 10.95 8.84 -12.12
CA GLU A 45 11.89 8.17 -13.02
C GLU A 45 12.59 7.03 -12.24
N TYR A 46 12.29 5.77 -12.59
CA TYR A 46 12.86 4.62 -11.92
C TYR A 46 12.92 3.38 -12.80
N GLU A 47 13.84 2.48 -12.48
CA GLU A 47 14.05 1.22 -13.17
C GLU A 47 13.06 0.16 -12.69
N CYS A 48 12.56 -0.67 -13.62
CA CYS A 48 11.83 -1.90 -13.29
C CYS A 48 12.79 -3.01 -12.93
N GLY A 49 12.44 -3.86 -11.97
CA GLY A 49 13.22 -5.03 -11.58
C GLY A 49 13.37 -5.19 -10.08
N THR A 50 14.17 -6.18 -9.69
CA THR A 50 14.28 -6.68 -8.32
C THR A 50 15.51 -6.16 -7.56
N GLU A 51 16.25 -5.23 -8.16
CA GLU A 51 17.49 -4.69 -7.60
C GLU A 51 17.28 -3.34 -6.88
N SER A 52 18.28 -2.93 -6.11
CA SER A 52 18.33 -1.59 -5.52
C SER A 52 19.00 -0.61 -6.50
N TYR A 53 18.21 -0.14 -7.46
CA TYR A 53 18.67 0.87 -8.43
C TYR A 53 18.82 2.24 -7.76
N ASP A 54 19.72 3.07 -8.31
CA ASP A 54 19.93 4.44 -7.85
C ASP A 54 18.99 5.40 -8.62
N ASP A 55 17.73 5.43 -8.21
CA ASP A 55 16.63 6.11 -8.87
C ASP A 55 15.70 6.79 -7.85
N ASP A 56 14.63 7.45 -8.33
CA ASP A 56 13.68 8.18 -7.49
C ASP A 56 12.96 7.29 -6.47
N LEU A 57 12.77 6.01 -6.76
CA LEU A 57 12.03 5.09 -5.90
C LEU A 57 12.86 4.63 -4.68
N LYS A 58 14.19 4.55 -4.82
CA LYS A 58 15.09 4.10 -3.76
C LYS A 58 14.96 4.90 -2.45
N PRO A 59 15.08 6.23 -2.46
CA PRO A 59 14.94 7.02 -1.23
C PRO A 59 13.51 6.98 -0.67
N ILE A 60 12.49 6.81 -1.52
CA ILE A 60 11.09 6.70 -1.10
C ILE A 60 10.87 5.39 -0.33
N ILE A 61 11.37 4.27 -0.84
CA ILE A 61 11.29 2.96 -0.16
C ILE A 61 12.07 3.01 1.16
N ALA A 62 13.27 3.59 1.17
CA ALA A 62 14.05 3.74 2.40
C ALA A 62 13.33 4.58 3.46
N ASP A 63 12.69 5.68 3.06
CA ASP A 63 11.86 6.52 3.94
C ASP A 63 10.65 5.74 4.45
N PHE A 64 9.96 4.98 3.58
CA PHE A 64 8.85 4.12 3.97
C PHE A 64 9.26 3.11 5.06
N ILE A 65 10.35 2.38 4.82
CA ILE A 65 10.84 1.37 5.78
C ILE A 65 11.13 1.99 7.14
N LYS A 66 11.75 3.16 7.17
CA LYS A 66 12.20 3.80 8.40
C LYS A 66 11.10 4.51 9.17
N ASN A 67 10.18 5.17 8.47
CA ASN A 67 9.34 6.22 9.08
C ASN A 67 7.84 5.95 9.02
N TYR A 68 7.37 4.90 8.32
CA TYR A 68 5.94 4.64 8.13
C TYR A 68 5.46 3.40 8.86
N ASP A 69 4.18 3.42 9.22
CA ASP A 69 3.49 2.36 9.98
C ASP A 69 2.67 1.44 9.09
N GLY A 70 2.40 1.86 7.87
CA GLY A 70 1.63 1.06 6.92
C GLY A 70 1.81 1.49 5.48
N MET A 71 1.63 0.51 4.60
CA MET A 71 1.68 0.64 3.14
C MET A 71 0.29 0.44 2.56
N ILE A 72 -0.04 1.25 1.56
CA ILE A 72 -1.23 1.07 0.75
C ILE A 72 -0.78 1.00 -0.71
N LEU A 73 -1.15 -0.08 -1.40
CA LEU A 73 -0.90 -0.21 -2.83
C LEU A 73 -2.21 0.04 -3.59
N ALA A 74 -2.19 1.05 -4.45
CA ALA A 74 -3.34 1.51 -5.21
C ALA A 74 -3.14 1.29 -6.71
N THR A 75 -4.15 0.76 -7.42
CA THR A 75 -4.08 0.51 -8.86
C THR A 75 -5.45 0.63 -9.52
N PRO A 76 -5.54 1.08 -10.77
CA PRO A 76 -6.72 0.80 -11.60
C PRO A 76 -6.69 -0.63 -12.13
N ILE A 77 -7.85 -1.15 -12.51
CA ILE A 77 -7.97 -2.43 -13.24
C ILE A 77 -7.68 -2.19 -14.73
N TRP A 78 -6.78 -2.99 -15.29
CA TRP A 78 -6.56 -3.10 -16.71
C TRP A 78 -6.60 -4.57 -17.14
N TRP A 79 -7.62 -4.93 -17.92
CA TRP A 79 -7.79 -6.32 -18.40
C TRP A 79 -7.74 -7.37 -17.28
N GLY A 80 -8.37 -7.08 -16.14
CA GLY A 80 -8.39 -7.96 -14.96
C GLY A 80 -7.10 -7.95 -14.12
N LEU A 81 -6.10 -7.13 -14.47
CA LEU A 81 -4.79 -7.05 -13.82
C LEU A 81 -4.54 -5.66 -13.23
N HIS A 82 -3.58 -5.59 -12.33
CA HIS A 82 -2.98 -4.33 -11.88
C HIS A 82 -2.10 -3.71 -12.98
N THR A 83 -1.73 -2.46 -12.85
CA THR A 83 -0.80 -1.78 -13.78
C THR A 83 0.64 -2.24 -13.60
N SER A 84 1.47 -1.98 -14.61
CA SER A 84 2.93 -2.16 -14.52
C SER A 84 3.54 -1.37 -13.37
N TYR A 85 3.08 -0.15 -13.09
CA TYR A 85 3.53 0.65 -11.96
C TYR A 85 3.27 -0.02 -10.60
N ALA A 86 2.09 -0.64 -10.41
CA ALA A 86 1.84 -1.41 -9.19
C ALA A 86 2.67 -2.69 -9.14
N GLY A 87 2.88 -3.34 -10.30
CA GLY A 87 3.77 -4.49 -10.44
C GLY A 87 5.22 -4.15 -10.09
N SER A 88 5.73 -3.01 -10.53
CA SER A 88 7.10 -2.60 -10.24
C SER A 88 7.37 -2.39 -8.74
N ILE A 89 6.36 -1.98 -7.96
CA ILE A 89 6.48 -1.93 -6.49
C ILE A 89 6.68 -3.34 -5.92
N ILE A 90 5.90 -4.32 -6.41
CA ILE A 90 6.04 -5.72 -5.98
C ILE A 90 7.45 -6.22 -6.29
N GLU A 91 7.94 -5.99 -7.50
CA GLU A 91 9.30 -6.38 -7.93
C GLU A 91 10.39 -5.70 -7.10
N ARG A 92 10.28 -4.40 -6.85
CA ARG A 92 11.26 -3.64 -6.06
C ARG A 92 11.32 -4.07 -4.58
N PHE A 93 10.26 -4.59 -4.04
CA PHE A 93 10.25 -5.13 -2.68
C PHE A 93 10.89 -6.52 -2.57
N ASP A 94 11.17 -7.22 -3.67
CA ASP A 94 11.95 -8.46 -3.67
C ASP A 94 13.38 -8.21 -3.16
N TYR A 95 13.98 -7.07 -3.54
CA TYR A 95 15.26 -6.64 -2.95
C TYR A 95 15.19 -6.54 -1.42
N ILE A 96 14.09 -6.03 -0.87
CA ILE A 96 13.91 -5.92 0.59
C ILE A 96 13.78 -7.29 1.24
N ASP A 97 13.13 -8.24 0.60
CA ASP A 97 13.03 -9.62 1.09
C ASP A 97 14.43 -10.29 1.11
N GLY A 98 15.20 -10.18 0.03
CA GLY A 98 16.57 -10.67 -0.04
C GLY A 98 17.46 -10.06 1.05
N TRP A 99 17.44 -8.74 1.16
CA TRP A 99 18.17 -8.01 2.20
C TRP A 99 17.75 -8.43 3.61
N SER A 100 16.45 -8.64 3.84
CA SER A 100 15.90 -9.05 5.15
C SER A 100 16.39 -10.42 5.57
N ARG A 101 16.44 -11.38 4.64
CA ARG A 101 16.98 -12.73 4.90
C ARG A 101 18.45 -12.69 5.28
N ASP A 102 19.26 -11.93 4.55
CA ASP A 102 20.69 -11.80 4.78
C ASP A 102 21.02 -11.14 6.12
N ASN A 103 20.22 -10.13 6.51
CA ASN A 103 20.44 -9.36 7.73
C ASN A 103 19.61 -9.86 8.93
N LYS A 104 18.77 -10.89 8.75
CA LYS A 104 17.87 -11.43 9.81
C LYS A 104 17.01 -10.35 10.46
N TYR A 105 16.61 -9.35 9.68
CA TYR A 105 15.78 -8.23 10.09
C TYR A 105 14.69 -7.97 9.07
N TYR A 106 13.44 -8.03 9.50
CA TYR A 106 12.26 -7.89 8.65
C TYR A 106 11.52 -6.57 8.92
N PRO A 107 11.83 -5.48 8.21
CA PRO A 107 11.35 -4.15 8.52
C PRO A 107 9.83 -3.97 8.36
N ASN A 108 9.17 -4.89 7.68
CA ASN A 108 7.73 -4.84 7.42
C ASN A 108 6.87 -5.55 8.49
N TYR A 109 7.47 -6.36 9.37
CA TYR A 109 6.73 -7.14 10.38
C TYR A 109 5.92 -6.29 11.37
N ASN A 110 6.26 -5.03 11.53
CA ASN A 110 5.53 -4.11 12.40
C ASN A 110 4.71 -3.09 11.64
N LYS A 111 4.38 -3.37 10.38
CA LYS A 111 3.60 -2.50 9.52
C LYS A 111 2.32 -3.19 9.04
N VAL A 112 1.30 -2.41 8.80
CA VAL A 112 0.05 -2.90 8.21
C VAL A 112 0.04 -2.68 6.69
N PHE A 113 -0.77 -3.48 6.00
CA PHE A 113 -0.96 -3.33 4.56
C PHE A 113 -2.44 -3.11 4.22
N GLY A 114 -2.67 -2.25 3.22
CA GLY A 114 -3.96 -2.01 2.61
C GLY A 114 -3.90 -2.02 1.09
N SER A 115 -5.01 -2.29 0.43
CA SER A 115 -5.13 -2.33 -1.01
C SER A 115 -6.30 -1.51 -1.50
N VAL A 116 -6.07 -0.66 -2.52
CA VAL A 116 -7.08 0.17 -3.16
C VAL A 116 -7.13 -0.19 -4.65
N VAL A 117 -8.28 -0.62 -5.14
CA VAL A 117 -8.45 -0.96 -6.55
C VAL A 117 -9.61 -0.17 -7.14
N SER A 118 -9.38 0.50 -8.26
CA SER A 118 -10.42 1.25 -8.97
C SER A 118 -10.62 0.69 -10.36
N GLY A 119 -11.88 0.54 -10.78
CA GLY A 119 -12.15 0.05 -12.14
C GLY A 119 -13.53 -0.53 -12.29
N GLY A 120 -13.85 -1.03 -13.48
CA GLY A 120 -15.09 -1.73 -13.80
C GLY A 120 -14.83 -3.13 -14.32
N GLY A 121 -15.80 -4.04 -14.08
CA GLY A 121 -15.71 -5.41 -14.53
C GLY A 121 -14.94 -6.33 -13.58
N ASP A 122 -14.39 -7.40 -14.12
CA ASP A 122 -13.68 -8.42 -13.37
C ASP A 122 -12.25 -7.96 -13.02
N GLY A 123 -11.73 -8.42 -11.89
CA GLY A 123 -10.33 -8.18 -11.50
C GLY A 123 -10.12 -7.73 -10.06
N PHE A 124 -11.12 -7.18 -9.39
CA PHE A 124 -10.99 -6.73 -8.00
C PHE A 124 -10.42 -7.83 -7.10
N GLN A 125 -11.08 -8.99 -7.07
CA GLN A 125 -10.68 -10.11 -6.21
C GLN A 125 -9.29 -10.65 -6.56
N ALA A 126 -8.98 -10.77 -7.85
CA ALA A 126 -7.68 -11.28 -8.31
C ALA A 126 -6.54 -10.32 -7.92
N ILE A 127 -6.74 -9.01 -8.12
CA ILE A 127 -5.74 -7.99 -7.78
C ILE A 127 -5.55 -7.90 -6.27
N HIS A 128 -6.63 -7.82 -5.49
CA HIS A 128 -6.54 -7.81 -4.04
C HIS A 128 -5.85 -9.08 -3.53
N GLY A 129 -6.23 -10.26 -4.03
CA GLY A 129 -5.60 -11.53 -3.67
C GLY A 129 -4.09 -11.54 -3.93
N ASN A 130 -3.67 -11.03 -5.07
CA ASN A 130 -2.25 -10.91 -5.43
C ASN A 130 -1.49 -9.95 -4.49
N PHE A 131 -2.06 -8.77 -4.23
CA PHE A 131 -1.46 -7.78 -3.32
C PHE A 131 -1.38 -8.29 -1.87
N LEU A 132 -2.41 -8.97 -1.40
CA LEU A 132 -2.41 -9.55 -0.05
C LEU A 132 -1.40 -10.70 0.07
N ASN A 133 -1.26 -11.54 -0.97
CA ASN A 133 -0.23 -12.57 -0.99
C ASN A 133 1.18 -11.95 -0.93
N PHE A 134 1.46 -10.96 -1.77
CA PHE A 134 2.70 -10.20 -1.72
C PHE A 134 2.97 -9.65 -0.32
N ALA A 135 1.99 -8.97 0.27
CA ALA A 135 2.14 -8.34 1.58
C ALA A 135 2.41 -9.35 2.71
N THR A 136 1.73 -10.50 2.70
CA THR A 136 1.95 -11.55 3.70
C THR A 136 3.32 -12.18 3.59
N GLN A 137 3.83 -12.41 2.38
CA GLN A 137 5.19 -12.95 2.18
C GLN A 137 6.27 -11.98 2.68
N LEU A 138 6.04 -10.68 2.58
CA LEU A 138 6.95 -9.65 3.10
C LEU A 138 6.77 -9.34 4.59
N GLY A 139 5.87 -10.05 5.28
CA GLY A 139 5.68 -9.92 6.73
C GLY A 139 4.79 -8.75 7.18
N PHE A 140 4.03 -8.14 6.27
CA PHE A 140 3.03 -7.16 6.68
C PHE A 140 1.86 -7.83 7.45
N THR A 141 1.33 -7.11 8.41
CA THR A 141 0.05 -7.46 9.04
C THR A 141 -1.11 -7.04 8.15
N ILE A 142 -2.04 -7.96 7.94
CA ILE A 142 -3.24 -7.75 7.12
C ILE A 142 -4.44 -7.53 8.05
N PRO A 143 -4.89 -6.28 8.26
CA PRO A 143 -6.07 -5.99 9.07
C PRO A 143 -7.36 -6.45 8.40
N PRO A 144 -8.44 -6.70 9.16
CA PRO A 144 -9.77 -6.86 8.58
C PRO A 144 -10.15 -5.61 7.75
N ARG A 145 -10.89 -5.81 6.64
CA ARG A 145 -11.32 -4.71 5.75
C ARG A 145 -10.18 -3.80 5.25
N CYS A 146 -9.06 -4.42 4.93
CA CYS A 146 -7.88 -3.75 4.38
C CYS A 146 -7.94 -3.55 2.86
N THR A 147 -9.11 -3.67 2.25
CA THR A 147 -9.35 -3.49 0.81
C THR A 147 -10.42 -2.43 0.56
N VAL A 148 -10.26 -1.64 -0.51
CA VAL A 148 -11.23 -0.67 -1.01
C VAL A 148 -11.43 -0.89 -2.50
N GLU A 149 -12.68 -0.99 -2.93
CA GLU A 149 -13.09 -1.14 -4.32
C GLU A 149 -13.85 0.11 -4.80
N ALA A 150 -13.36 0.78 -5.82
CA ALA A 150 -14.01 1.97 -6.38
C ALA A 150 -14.42 1.74 -7.84
N LYS A 151 -15.72 1.83 -8.12
CA LYS A 151 -16.22 1.74 -9.50
C LYS A 151 -15.85 2.97 -10.32
N PRO A 152 -15.62 2.84 -11.65
CA PRO A 152 -15.27 3.97 -12.50
C PRO A 152 -16.52 4.82 -12.77
N GLN A 153 -16.53 6.01 -12.26
CA GLN A 153 -17.66 6.94 -12.42
C GLN A 153 -17.22 8.39 -12.71
N GLY A 154 -15.91 8.56 -12.95
CA GLY A 154 -15.28 9.86 -13.08
C GLY A 154 -14.90 10.45 -11.71
N ARG A 155 -13.83 11.25 -11.70
CA ARG A 155 -13.23 11.81 -10.48
C ARG A 155 -14.23 12.55 -9.60
N ASP A 156 -15.06 13.42 -10.18
CA ASP A 156 -16.01 14.25 -9.43
C ASP A 156 -17.10 13.44 -8.73
N ASN A 157 -17.52 12.35 -9.35
CA ASN A 157 -18.51 11.44 -8.76
C ASN A 157 -17.88 10.59 -7.65
N ILE A 158 -16.65 10.11 -7.83
CA ILE A 158 -15.89 9.42 -6.78
C ILE A 158 -15.77 10.29 -5.53
N MET A 159 -15.44 11.56 -5.69
CA MET A 159 -15.30 12.50 -4.57
C MET A 159 -16.61 12.77 -3.82
N LYS A 160 -17.75 12.44 -4.40
CA LYS A 160 -19.09 12.61 -3.81
C LYS A 160 -19.78 11.32 -3.41
N ASP A 161 -19.13 10.18 -3.64
CA ASP A 161 -19.69 8.84 -3.39
C ASP A 161 -19.73 8.56 -1.87
N ALA A 162 -20.94 8.59 -1.31
CA ALA A 162 -21.14 8.41 0.14
C ALA A 162 -20.91 6.95 0.58
N GLU A 163 -21.17 5.95 -0.27
CA GLU A 163 -20.93 4.54 0.06
C GLU A 163 -19.44 4.26 0.09
N LEU A 164 -18.71 4.75 -0.92
CA LEU A 164 -17.26 4.67 -0.98
C LEU A 164 -16.62 5.41 0.21
N ALA A 165 -17.13 6.58 0.59
CA ALA A 165 -16.63 7.31 1.76
C ALA A 165 -16.75 6.52 3.06
N GLN A 166 -17.88 5.79 3.27
CA GLN A 166 -18.07 4.92 4.43
C GLN A 166 -17.14 3.70 4.41
N GLU A 167 -16.87 3.15 3.23
CA GLU A 167 -15.91 2.06 3.07
C GLU A 167 -14.50 2.51 3.42
N ILE A 168 -14.09 3.68 2.93
CA ILE A 168 -12.79 4.31 3.22
C ILE A 168 -12.65 4.63 4.72
N GLU A 169 -13.70 5.11 5.37
CA GLU A 169 -13.70 5.34 6.83
C GLU A 169 -13.36 4.05 7.59
N ARG A 170 -14.07 2.95 7.25
CA ARG A 170 -13.82 1.63 7.87
C ARG A 170 -12.42 1.11 7.59
N PHE A 171 -11.94 1.25 6.36
CA PHE A 171 -10.60 0.89 5.95
C PHE A 171 -9.53 1.65 6.76
N CYS A 172 -9.57 2.97 6.78
CA CYS A 172 -8.60 3.81 7.49
C CYS A 172 -8.63 3.54 9.01
N LYS A 173 -9.83 3.35 9.59
CA LYS A 173 -9.98 2.98 11.00
C LYS A 173 -9.28 1.66 11.32
N GLN A 174 -9.46 0.62 10.49
CA GLN A 174 -8.82 -0.68 10.73
C GLN A 174 -7.30 -0.56 10.63
N LEU A 175 -6.78 0.06 9.59
CA LEU A 175 -5.33 0.25 9.45
C LEU A 175 -4.75 1.02 10.65
N THR A 176 -5.42 2.08 11.11
CA THR A 176 -4.96 2.88 12.27
C THR A 176 -4.97 2.07 13.57
N VAL A 177 -6.06 1.35 13.85
CA VAL A 177 -6.21 0.54 15.08
C VAL A 177 -5.16 -0.57 15.12
N TRP A 178 -4.99 -1.31 14.04
CA TRP A 178 -4.00 -2.39 13.98
C TRP A 178 -2.56 -1.89 14.05
N SER A 179 -2.25 -0.75 13.40
CA SER A 179 -0.94 -0.10 13.57
C SER A 179 -0.66 0.27 15.02
N ALA A 180 -1.67 0.79 15.73
CA ALA A 180 -1.53 1.14 17.16
C ALA A 180 -1.32 -0.09 18.04
N LEU A 181 -2.06 -1.18 17.78
CA LEU A 181 -1.92 -2.45 18.50
C LEU A 181 -0.52 -3.05 18.30
N ILE A 182 0.00 -3.05 17.08
CA ILE A 182 1.33 -3.56 16.76
C ILE A 182 2.40 -2.73 17.48
N LYS A 183 2.29 -1.40 17.45
CA LYS A 183 3.25 -0.51 18.15
C LYS A 183 3.21 -0.66 19.67
N GLY A 184 2.05 -0.90 20.24
CA GLY A 184 1.87 -1.13 21.69
C GLY A 184 2.32 -2.51 22.16
N GLY A 185 2.53 -3.45 21.24
CA GLY A 185 3.02 -4.79 21.54
C GLY A 185 4.53 -4.85 21.74
N ASN A 186 5.01 -5.97 22.29
CA ASN A 186 6.45 -6.21 22.37
C ASN A 186 6.99 -6.61 20.98
N PRO A 187 7.92 -5.83 20.37
CA PRO A 187 8.48 -6.14 19.06
C PRO A 187 9.07 -7.55 18.92
N SER A 188 9.61 -8.13 20.00
CA SER A 188 10.12 -9.50 20.00
C SER A 188 9.03 -10.56 19.77
N GLN A 189 7.77 -10.26 20.06
CA GLN A 189 6.64 -11.14 19.80
C GLN A 189 6.24 -11.18 18.34
N PHE A 190 6.65 -10.20 17.54
CA PHE A 190 6.32 -10.09 16.11
C PHE A 190 7.44 -10.58 15.18
N GLY A 191 8.37 -11.39 15.68
CA GLY A 191 9.34 -12.08 14.86
C GLY A 191 10.56 -11.27 14.41
N GLN A 192 10.75 -10.05 14.90
CA GLN A 192 11.96 -9.25 14.56
C GLN A 192 13.27 -9.91 14.99
N HIS A 193 13.21 -10.92 15.87
CA HIS A 193 14.36 -11.62 16.42
C HIS A 193 14.23 -13.14 16.38
N GLN A 194 13.29 -13.70 15.64
CA GLN A 194 13.32 -15.13 15.42
C GLN A 194 14.50 -15.43 14.49
N GLN A 195 15.60 -15.83 15.11
CA GLN A 195 16.57 -16.67 14.45
C GLN A 195 15.81 -17.92 14.01
N VAL A 196 15.58 -18.04 12.73
CA VAL A 196 15.26 -19.33 12.15
C VAL A 196 16.57 -20.10 12.19
N ASP A 197 16.84 -20.75 13.32
CA ASP A 197 17.87 -21.76 13.38
C ASP A 197 17.45 -22.87 12.41
N LYS A 198 18.16 -22.97 11.31
CA LYS A 198 18.19 -24.13 10.45
C LYS A 198 19.31 -25.03 10.90
#